data_cf9ebb1066f9ed77cee47779686270cf
#
_entry.id   cf9ebb1066f9ed77cee47779686270cf
#
_cell.length_a   1.000
_cell.length_b   1.000
_cell.length_c   1.000
_cell.angle_alpha   90.00
_cell.angle_beta   90.00
_cell.angle_gamma   90.00
#
_symmetry.space_group_name_H-M   'P 1'
#
loop_
_entity.id
_entity.type
_entity.pdbx_description
1 polymer ?
#
loop_
_entity_poly.entity_id
_entity_poly.type
_entity_poly.pdbx_seq_one_letter_code
_entity_poly.pdbx_strand_id
1 'polypeptide(L)'
;VSIANVSHAHFINEEDVYEMIDLNKNQIVGSEIININIADIEKKIEADSTVLSSEVYFTVDDVLHINVVERTPIVRIVAKDKTFYVDANGCSIPISRSGSARVIVASGEYTAENKKVLTEVRQLVDNIRNDEVLLPMIEQIYVTPNHNFILVSKVGPARIEFGDMDNCERKFQYLKTFYRADKVREMWHMYKSVSLKYKNQIVCTKI
;
A
#
# COMPACT_ATOMS: atom_id res chain seq x y z
N VAL A 1 11.30 -20.21 -22.59
CA VAL A 1 10.90 -19.64 -21.29
C VAL A 1 9.59 -18.92 -21.51
N SER A 2 8.63 -19.15 -20.64
CA SER A 2 7.34 -18.46 -20.62
C SER A 2 7.17 -17.82 -19.24
N ILE A 3 6.80 -16.54 -19.20
CA ILE A 3 6.63 -15.79 -17.96
C ILE A 3 5.18 -15.32 -17.87
N ALA A 4 4.55 -15.53 -16.73
CA ALA A 4 3.23 -15.02 -16.43
C ALA A 4 3.25 -14.20 -15.13
N ASN A 5 2.79 -12.96 -15.21
CA ASN A 5 2.52 -12.15 -14.03
C ASN A 5 1.04 -12.30 -13.66
N VAL A 6 0.78 -12.88 -12.49
CA VAL A 6 -0.56 -13.23 -12.01
C VAL A 6 -1.19 -12.09 -11.20
N SER A 7 -0.46 -11.01 -10.96
CA SER A 7 -0.92 -9.87 -10.15
C SER A 7 -1.52 -8.73 -10.99
N HIS A 8 -2.25 -7.83 -10.35
CA HIS A 8 -2.86 -6.65 -10.99
C HIS A 8 -2.03 -5.37 -10.83
N ALA A 9 -0.86 -5.43 -10.18
CA ALA A 9 -0.10 -4.24 -9.84
C ALA A 9 0.82 -3.75 -10.97
N HIS A 10 1.27 -4.67 -11.84
CA HIS A 10 2.12 -4.40 -13.00
C HIS A 10 3.40 -3.60 -12.70
N PHE A 11 4.07 -3.92 -11.58
CA PHE A 11 5.35 -3.31 -11.21
C PHE A 11 6.53 -3.96 -11.92
N ILE A 12 6.37 -5.21 -12.35
CA ILE A 12 7.38 -6.05 -12.99
C ILE A 12 6.89 -6.43 -14.40
N ASN A 13 7.76 -6.35 -15.38
CA ASN A 13 7.55 -6.86 -16.73
C ASN A 13 8.43 -8.10 -16.98
N GLU A 14 8.31 -8.72 -18.15
CA GLU A 14 9.09 -9.91 -18.51
C GLU A 14 10.59 -9.62 -18.56
N GLU A 15 10.99 -8.42 -19.01
CA GLU A 15 12.40 -8.00 -19.11
C GLU A 15 13.03 -7.92 -17.71
N ASP A 16 12.30 -7.40 -16.73
CA ASP A 16 12.75 -7.35 -15.34
C ASP A 16 13.02 -8.76 -14.80
N VAL A 17 12.15 -9.74 -15.12
CA VAL A 17 12.35 -11.14 -14.71
C VAL A 17 13.57 -11.76 -15.39
N TYR A 18 13.78 -11.48 -16.68
CA TYR A 18 14.98 -11.94 -17.38
C TYR A 18 16.27 -11.36 -16.77
N GLU A 19 16.24 -10.13 -16.31
CA GLU A 19 17.36 -9.51 -15.60
C GLU A 19 17.60 -10.16 -14.24
N MET A 20 16.55 -10.41 -13.45
CA MET A 20 16.64 -11.05 -12.12
C MET A 20 17.31 -12.41 -12.18
N ILE A 21 17.01 -13.22 -13.20
CA ILE A 21 17.58 -14.57 -13.35
C ILE A 21 18.89 -14.58 -14.12
N ASP A 22 19.39 -13.42 -14.57
CA ASP A 22 20.59 -13.31 -15.42
C ASP A 22 20.51 -14.25 -16.65
N LEU A 23 19.38 -14.28 -17.33
CA LEU A 23 19.06 -15.26 -18.39
C LEU A 23 20.21 -15.44 -19.39
N ASN A 24 20.85 -14.36 -19.80
CA ASN A 24 21.94 -14.37 -20.77
C ASN A 24 23.27 -14.89 -20.19
N LYS A 25 23.52 -14.70 -18.90
CA LYS A 25 24.75 -15.15 -18.22
C LYS A 25 24.65 -16.61 -17.75
N ASN A 26 23.49 -17.04 -17.33
CA ASN A 26 23.27 -18.37 -16.78
C ASN A 26 23.09 -19.47 -17.85
N GLN A 27 23.13 -19.09 -19.14
CA GLN A 27 22.96 -20.04 -20.27
C GLN A 27 21.76 -21.00 -20.10
N ILE A 28 20.64 -20.50 -19.53
CA ILE A 28 19.46 -21.34 -19.25
C ILE A 28 18.90 -21.90 -20.55
N VAL A 29 18.84 -21.06 -21.60
CA VAL A 29 18.33 -21.47 -22.90
C VAL A 29 19.38 -22.35 -23.60
N GLY A 30 19.01 -23.58 -23.97
CA GLY A 30 19.89 -24.55 -24.63
C GLY A 30 20.74 -25.41 -23.67
N SER A 31 20.58 -25.23 -22.35
CA SER A 31 21.14 -26.13 -21.37
C SER A 31 20.30 -27.39 -21.17
N GLU A 32 20.95 -28.49 -20.75
CA GLU A 32 20.23 -29.67 -20.32
C GLU A 32 19.44 -29.37 -19.04
N ILE A 33 18.18 -29.80 -18.96
CA ILE A 33 17.26 -29.51 -17.83
C ILE A 33 17.86 -29.94 -16.49
N ILE A 34 18.61 -31.06 -16.46
CA ILE A 34 19.23 -31.58 -15.25
C ILE A 34 20.25 -30.62 -14.61
N ASN A 35 20.78 -29.70 -15.41
CA ASN A 35 21.77 -28.72 -14.98
C ASN A 35 21.13 -27.39 -14.49
N ILE A 36 19.81 -27.25 -14.62
CA ILE A 36 19.09 -26.03 -14.25
C ILE A 36 18.55 -26.19 -12.82
N ASN A 37 19.02 -25.33 -11.93
CA ASN A 37 18.58 -25.31 -10.54
C ASN A 37 17.35 -24.40 -10.40
N ILE A 38 16.15 -25.00 -10.43
CA ILE A 38 14.86 -24.31 -10.29
C ILE A 38 14.80 -23.49 -9.00
N ALA A 39 15.21 -24.07 -7.87
CA ALA A 39 15.18 -23.42 -6.56
C ALA A 39 16.08 -22.17 -6.50
N ASP A 40 17.20 -22.16 -7.23
CA ASP A 40 18.06 -20.98 -7.33
C ASP A 40 17.41 -19.86 -8.16
N ILE A 41 16.67 -20.22 -9.20
CA ILE A 41 15.90 -19.27 -10.03
C ILE A 41 14.78 -18.63 -9.17
N GLU A 42 13.98 -19.42 -8.48
CA GLU A 42 12.92 -18.93 -7.57
C GLU A 42 13.50 -17.99 -6.54
N LYS A 43 14.60 -18.40 -5.88
CA LYS A 43 15.26 -17.57 -4.87
C LYS A 43 15.77 -16.23 -5.41
N LYS A 44 16.25 -16.19 -6.66
CA LYS A 44 16.70 -14.94 -7.30
C LYS A 44 15.53 -14.01 -7.57
N ILE A 45 14.41 -14.55 -8.07
CA ILE A 45 13.20 -13.78 -8.33
C ILE A 45 12.59 -13.26 -7.01
N GLU A 46 12.51 -14.10 -5.99
CA GLU A 46 11.95 -13.73 -4.68
C GLU A 46 12.84 -12.79 -3.85
N ALA A 47 14.10 -12.61 -4.26
CA ALA A 47 14.98 -11.60 -3.67
C ALA A 47 14.56 -10.17 -4.05
N ASP A 48 13.80 -9.99 -5.13
CA ASP A 48 13.23 -8.69 -5.48
C ASP A 48 12.09 -8.31 -4.53
N SER A 49 12.15 -7.10 -4.02
CA SER A 49 11.19 -6.61 -3.01
C SER A 49 9.78 -6.36 -3.56
N THR A 50 9.57 -6.40 -4.86
CA THR A 50 8.26 -6.30 -5.51
C THR A 50 7.56 -7.65 -5.60
N VAL A 51 8.33 -8.75 -5.50
CA VAL A 51 7.82 -10.12 -5.60
C VAL A 51 7.29 -10.61 -4.27
N LEU A 52 6.11 -11.20 -4.28
CA LEU A 52 5.53 -11.91 -3.14
C LEU A 52 5.97 -13.38 -3.12
N SER A 53 5.89 -14.04 -4.29
CA SER A 53 6.30 -15.43 -4.50
C SER A 53 6.55 -15.69 -5.97
N SER A 54 7.31 -16.74 -6.28
CA SER A 54 7.48 -17.25 -7.63
C SER A 54 7.32 -18.76 -7.65
N GLU A 55 6.91 -19.29 -8.80
CA GLU A 55 6.82 -20.70 -9.06
C GLU A 55 7.51 -20.97 -10.40
N VAL A 56 8.50 -21.85 -10.40
CA VAL A 56 9.29 -22.20 -11.58
C VAL A 56 9.21 -23.69 -11.83
N TYR A 57 8.83 -24.10 -13.04
CA TYR A 57 8.69 -25.51 -13.42
C TYR A 57 8.92 -25.75 -14.91
N PHE A 58 9.22 -26.99 -15.27
CA PHE A 58 9.28 -27.43 -16.65
C PHE A 58 8.02 -28.16 -17.04
N THR A 59 7.58 -27.91 -18.26
CA THR A 59 6.54 -28.73 -18.91
C THR A 59 7.15 -29.88 -19.71
N VAL A 60 6.31 -30.80 -20.18
CA VAL A 60 6.74 -32.02 -20.91
C VAL A 60 7.45 -31.73 -22.23
N ASP A 61 7.23 -30.54 -22.78
CA ASP A 61 7.85 -30.02 -24.01
C ASP A 61 9.13 -29.22 -23.76
N ASP A 62 9.75 -29.42 -22.59
CA ASP A 62 11.01 -28.79 -22.18
C ASP A 62 10.98 -27.25 -22.10
N VAL A 63 9.80 -26.68 -21.90
CA VAL A 63 9.64 -25.25 -21.70
C VAL A 63 9.70 -24.92 -20.22
N LEU A 64 10.58 -23.96 -19.85
CA LEU A 64 10.65 -23.40 -18.52
C LEU A 64 9.55 -22.36 -18.34
N HIS A 65 8.66 -22.58 -17.38
CA HIS A 65 7.61 -21.64 -16.99
C HIS A 65 7.99 -20.95 -15.69
N ILE A 66 7.75 -19.65 -15.63
CA ILE A 66 7.99 -18.80 -14.46
C ILE A 66 6.72 -18.03 -14.18
N ASN A 67 6.05 -18.34 -13.09
CA ASN A 67 4.88 -17.62 -12.61
C ASN A 67 5.34 -16.70 -11.48
N VAL A 68 5.12 -15.40 -11.64
CA VAL A 68 5.49 -14.39 -10.64
C VAL A 68 4.22 -13.78 -10.05
N VAL A 69 4.14 -13.75 -8.72
CA VAL A 69 3.10 -13.05 -7.98
C VAL A 69 3.72 -11.82 -7.34
N GLU A 70 3.27 -10.64 -7.74
CA GLU A 70 3.73 -9.38 -7.15
C GLU A 70 3.06 -9.10 -5.81
N ARG A 71 3.76 -8.32 -4.96
CA ARG A 71 3.16 -7.77 -3.74
C ARG A 71 2.08 -6.75 -4.09
N THR A 72 0.99 -6.79 -3.33
CA THR A 72 -0.11 -5.84 -3.48
C THR A 72 0.05 -4.70 -2.47
N PRO A 73 0.36 -3.48 -2.91
CA PRO A 73 0.49 -2.34 -2.01
C PRO A 73 -0.86 -1.94 -1.41
N ILE A 74 -0.83 -1.48 -0.17
CA ILE A 74 -2.00 -0.95 0.53
C ILE A 74 -1.90 0.55 0.82
N VAL A 75 -0.69 1.09 0.84
CA VAL A 75 -0.42 2.50 1.10
C VAL A 75 0.82 2.96 0.35
N ARG A 76 0.80 4.19 -0.14
CA ARG A 76 1.98 4.89 -0.64
C ARG A 76 2.51 5.81 0.44
N ILE A 77 3.71 5.55 0.90
CA ILE A 77 4.43 6.38 1.88
C ILE A 77 5.19 7.47 1.13
N VAL A 78 4.98 8.72 1.54
CA VAL A 78 5.72 9.90 1.07
C VAL A 78 6.36 10.53 2.31
N ALA A 79 7.48 9.96 2.75
CA ALA A 79 8.29 10.47 3.84
C ALA A 79 9.20 11.61 3.35
N LYS A 80 9.86 12.32 4.27
CA LYS A 80 10.78 13.43 3.96
C LYS A 80 11.97 13.00 3.10
N ASP A 81 12.43 11.79 3.30
CA ASP A 81 13.66 11.23 2.75
C ASP A 81 13.42 10.24 1.60
N LYS A 82 12.26 9.58 1.58
CA LYS A 82 11.99 8.50 0.63
C LYS A 82 10.50 8.35 0.33
N THR A 83 10.20 7.93 -0.91
CA THR A 83 8.85 7.51 -1.33
C THR A 83 8.87 6.03 -1.71
N PHE A 84 7.90 5.25 -1.21
CA PHE A 84 7.77 3.82 -1.45
C PHE A 84 6.34 3.37 -1.15
N TYR A 85 5.99 2.14 -1.55
CA TYR A 85 4.74 1.50 -1.12
C TYR A 85 4.99 0.56 0.05
N VAL A 86 3.91 0.21 0.76
CA VAL A 86 3.92 -0.82 1.80
C VAL A 86 2.75 -1.78 1.54
N ASP A 87 3.00 -3.09 1.67
CA ASP A 87 1.98 -4.13 1.59
C ASP A 87 1.30 -4.40 2.94
N ALA A 88 0.31 -5.30 2.96
CA ALA A 88 -0.41 -5.68 4.18
C ALA A 88 0.50 -6.32 5.26
N ASN A 89 1.61 -6.93 4.86
CA ASN A 89 2.59 -7.54 5.77
C ASN A 89 3.59 -6.51 6.33
N GLY A 90 3.57 -5.27 5.83
CA GLY A 90 4.51 -4.23 6.22
C GLY A 90 5.81 -4.25 5.41
N CYS A 91 5.87 -5.02 4.33
CA CYS A 91 7.01 -5.06 3.43
C CYS A 91 7.02 -3.80 2.54
N SER A 92 8.21 -3.21 2.39
CA SER A 92 8.42 -2.05 1.51
C SER A 92 8.52 -2.49 0.05
N ILE A 93 7.80 -1.81 -0.84
CA ILE A 93 7.84 -2.01 -2.28
C ILE A 93 8.36 -0.71 -2.90
N PRO A 94 9.42 -0.74 -3.70
CA PRO A 94 9.96 0.46 -4.34
C PRO A 94 8.97 1.06 -5.35
N ILE A 95 9.15 2.33 -5.68
CA ILE A 95 8.42 2.94 -6.79
C ILE A 95 8.97 2.38 -8.10
N SER A 96 8.10 1.76 -8.88
CA SER A 96 8.43 1.28 -10.23
C SER A 96 8.20 2.38 -11.27
N ARG A 97 8.94 2.31 -12.38
CA ARG A 97 8.68 3.11 -13.58
C ARG A 97 7.58 2.48 -14.45
N SER A 98 7.39 1.18 -14.32
CA SER A 98 6.45 0.39 -15.13
C SER A 98 5.01 0.49 -14.67
N GLY A 99 4.76 0.83 -13.38
CA GLY A 99 3.42 0.89 -12.84
C GLY A 99 3.26 1.74 -11.59
N SER A 100 2.02 2.08 -11.28
CA SER A 100 1.63 2.76 -10.05
C SER A 100 0.33 2.19 -9.49
N ALA A 101 0.27 1.99 -8.18
CA ALA A 101 -0.94 1.53 -7.52
C ALA A 101 -1.79 2.71 -7.02
N ARG A 102 -3.10 2.57 -7.16
CA ARG A 102 -4.07 3.53 -6.64
C ARG A 102 -4.45 3.14 -5.20
N VAL A 103 -3.71 3.67 -4.26
CA VAL A 103 -3.84 3.39 -2.83
C VAL A 103 -3.89 4.68 -2.02
N ILE A 104 -4.23 4.59 -0.73
CA ILE A 104 -4.14 5.72 0.21
C ILE A 104 -2.71 6.25 0.22
N VAL A 105 -2.55 7.57 0.24
CA VAL A 105 -1.26 8.24 0.35
C VAL A 105 -1.02 8.66 1.80
N ALA A 106 0.08 8.24 2.40
CA ALA A 106 0.51 8.73 3.72
C ALA A 106 1.73 9.63 3.56
N SER A 107 1.57 10.90 3.91
CA SER A 107 2.63 11.91 3.80
C SER A 107 2.83 12.63 5.15
N GLY A 108 3.88 13.41 5.27
CA GLY A 108 4.03 14.29 6.44
C GLY A 108 5.44 14.42 6.97
N GLU A 109 5.53 14.80 8.24
CA GLU A 109 6.74 15.23 8.92
C GLU A 109 7.48 14.06 9.60
N TYR A 110 7.77 12.98 8.85
CA TYR A 110 8.49 11.79 9.33
C TYR A 110 9.46 11.25 8.29
N THR A 111 10.40 10.40 8.72
CA THR A 111 11.34 9.71 7.86
C THR A 111 10.93 8.24 7.65
N ALA A 112 11.45 7.62 6.59
CA ALA A 112 11.20 6.22 6.28
C ALA A 112 11.72 5.24 7.37
N GLU A 113 12.61 5.70 8.26
CA GLU A 113 13.15 4.90 9.37
C GLU A 113 12.26 4.93 10.63
N ASN A 114 11.27 5.82 10.69
CA ASN A 114 10.38 5.93 11.85
C ASN A 114 9.37 4.76 11.88
N LYS A 115 9.83 3.61 12.35
CA LYS A 115 9.05 2.37 12.41
C LYS A 115 7.74 2.52 13.18
N LYS A 116 7.71 3.36 14.23
CA LYS A 116 6.49 3.60 15.00
C LYS A 116 5.43 4.25 14.14
N VAL A 117 5.76 5.36 13.45
CA VAL A 117 4.82 6.07 12.56
C VAL A 117 4.38 5.18 11.42
N LEU A 118 5.28 4.41 10.80
CA LEU A 118 4.91 3.50 9.72
C LEU A 118 3.93 2.41 10.19
N THR A 119 4.12 1.88 11.40
CA THR A 119 3.19 0.91 11.99
C THR A 119 1.83 1.53 12.26
N GLU A 120 1.78 2.73 12.83
CA GLU A 120 0.53 3.46 13.10
C GLU A 120 -0.20 3.83 11.81
N VAL A 121 0.52 4.30 10.78
CA VAL A 121 -0.04 4.55 9.44
C VAL A 121 -0.65 3.28 8.85
N ARG A 122 0.05 2.15 8.92
CA ARG A 122 -0.46 0.86 8.42
C ARG A 122 -1.74 0.47 9.16
N GLN A 123 -1.78 0.58 10.48
CA GLN A 123 -2.98 0.30 11.28
C GLN A 123 -4.16 1.20 10.87
N LEU A 124 -3.94 2.50 10.64
CA LEU A 124 -4.98 3.40 10.13
C LEU A 124 -5.48 2.95 8.75
N VAL A 125 -4.56 2.62 7.85
CA VAL A 125 -4.89 2.15 6.50
C VAL A 125 -5.69 0.85 6.56
N ASP A 126 -5.29 -0.12 7.40
CA ASP A 126 -6.02 -1.38 7.57
C ASP A 126 -7.44 -1.14 8.08
N ASN A 127 -7.64 -0.26 9.06
CA ASN A 127 -8.97 0.12 9.53
C ASN A 127 -9.82 0.77 8.44
N ILE A 128 -9.23 1.64 7.62
CA ILE A 128 -9.94 2.33 6.54
C ILE A 128 -10.30 1.34 5.42
N ARG A 129 -9.38 0.46 5.02
CA ARG A 129 -9.59 -0.49 3.93
C ARG A 129 -10.64 -1.55 4.23
N ASN A 130 -10.72 -1.95 5.49
CA ASN A 130 -11.67 -2.96 5.95
C ASN A 130 -13.06 -2.38 6.26
N ASP A 131 -13.30 -1.11 5.97
CA ASP A 131 -14.57 -0.43 6.21
C ASP A 131 -15.15 0.12 4.91
N GLU A 132 -16.32 -0.36 4.52
CA GLU A 132 -17.00 -0.01 3.27
C GLU A 132 -17.38 1.48 3.17
N VAL A 133 -17.54 2.16 4.31
CA VAL A 133 -17.87 3.59 4.36
C VAL A 133 -16.62 4.44 4.25
N LEU A 134 -15.54 4.05 4.92
CA LEU A 134 -14.30 4.85 5.00
C LEU A 134 -13.43 4.72 3.76
N LEU A 135 -13.36 3.52 3.17
CA LEU A 135 -12.50 3.24 2.01
C LEU A 135 -12.76 4.19 0.81
N PRO A 136 -14.00 4.42 0.36
CA PRO A 136 -14.25 5.34 -0.75
C PRO A 136 -14.05 6.82 -0.37
N MET A 137 -14.00 7.14 0.92
CA MET A 137 -13.99 8.52 1.41
C MET A 137 -12.60 9.05 1.70
N ILE A 138 -11.72 8.25 2.28
CA ILE A 138 -10.40 8.69 2.72
C ILE A 138 -9.37 8.43 1.62
N GLU A 139 -8.65 9.47 1.22
CA GLU A 139 -7.61 9.34 0.17
C GLU A 139 -6.20 9.58 0.67
N GLN A 140 -6.04 10.35 1.78
CA GLN A 140 -4.74 10.68 2.29
C GLN A 140 -4.72 10.70 3.82
N ILE A 141 -3.56 10.33 4.38
CA ILE A 141 -3.20 10.47 5.78
C ILE A 141 -2.01 11.42 5.84
N TYR A 142 -2.13 12.50 6.61
CA TYR A 142 -1.02 13.41 6.86
C TYR A 142 -0.54 13.29 8.30
N VAL A 143 0.74 13.06 8.48
CA VAL A 143 1.39 12.96 9.80
C VAL A 143 2.01 14.31 10.15
N THR A 144 1.53 14.92 11.23
CA THR A 144 2.02 16.22 11.71
C THR A 144 3.37 16.09 12.45
N PRO A 145 4.11 17.20 12.67
CA PRO A 145 5.35 17.17 13.45
C PRO A 145 5.22 16.58 14.86
N ASN A 146 4.04 16.69 15.46
CA ASN A 146 3.75 16.14 16.79
C ASN A 146 3.20 14.70 16.73
N HIS A 147 3.40 14.00 15.61
CA HIS A 147 2.92 12.63 15.37
C HIS A 147 1.41 12.45 15.55
N ASN A 148 0.63 13.49 15.24
CA ASN A 148 -0.82 13.37 15.11
C ASN A 148 -1.19 13.13 13.66
N PHE A 149 -2.34 12.48 13.44
CA PHE A 149 -2.85 12.14 12.13
C PHE A 149 -3.98 13.08 11.70
N ILE A 150 -3.93 13.50 10.46
CA ILE A 150 -5.00 14.20 9.77
C ILE A 150 -5.40 13.32 8.60
N LEU A 151 -6.67 12.95 8.52
CA LEU A 151 -7.21 12.25 7.36
C LEU A 151 -7.77 13.28 6.38
N VAL A 152 -7.50 13.06 5.09
CA VAL A 152 -8.06 13.89 4.01
C VAL A 152 -9.18 13.11 3.35
N SER A 153 -10.36 13.70 3.33
CA SER A 153 -11.56 13.11 2.76
C SER A 153 -11.88 13.70 1.38
N LYS A 154 -12.38 12.86 0.49
CA LYS A 154 -12.93 13.25 -0.82
C LYS A 154 -14.30 13.92 -0.73
N VAL A 155 -15.03 13.67 0.36
CA VAL A 155 -16.40 14.10 0.54
C VAL A 155 -16.58 14.79 1.89
N GLY A 156 -17.45 15.81 1.93
CA GLY A 156 -17.70 16.58 3.14
C GLY A 156 -16.51 17.46 3.53
N PRO A 157 -16.28 17.67 4.84
CA PRO A 157 -15.12 18.40 5.33
C PRO A 157 -13.83 17.70 4.92
N ALA A 158 -13.03 18.34 4.09
CA ALA A 158 -11.84 17.73 3.52
C ALA A 158 -10.78 17.38 4.59
N ARG A 159 -10.76 18.08 5.74
CA ARG A 159 -9.78 17.90 6.82
C ARG A 159 -10.42 17.28 8.05
N ILE A 160 -9.97 16.08 8.40
CA ILE A 160 -10.40 15.37 9.60
C ILE A 160 -9.20 15.28 10.54
N GLU A 161 -9.23 16.00 11.66
CA GLU A 161 -8.21 15.96 12.70
C GLU A 161 -8.42 14.73 13.57
N PHE A 162 -7.79 13.62 13.18
CA PHE A 162 -7.90 12.34 13.87
C PHE A 162 -7.16 12.36 15.24
N GLY A 163 -6.02 13.07 15.30
CA GLY A 163 -5.16 13.10 16.49
C GLY A 163 -4.22 11.90 16.55
N ASP A 164 -3.96 11.40 17.76
CA ASP A 164 -3.16 10.20 18.02
C ASP A 164 -3.91 8.88 17.71
N MET A 165 -3.27 7.74 18.02
CA MET A 165 -3.87 6.42 17.85
C MET A 165 -4.76 5.99 19.03
N ASP A 166 -4.82 6.79 20.10
CA ASP A 166 -5.65 6.46 21.25
C ASP A 166 -7.14 6.38 20.87
N ASN A 167 -7.79 5.30 21.31
CA ASN A 167 -9.19 5.04 21.02
C ASN A 167 -9.54 5.05 19.50
N CYS A 168 -8.63 4.59 18.66
CA CYS A 168 -8.73 4.58 17.21
C CYS A 168 -10.07 4.06 16.71
N GLU A 169 -10.53 2.89 17.18
CA GLU A 169 -11.82 2.29 16.81
C GLU A 169 -13.00 3.22 17.11
N ARG A 170 -12.99 3.84 18.29
CA ARG A 170 -14.05 4.79 18.69
C ARG A 170 -14.07 6.03 17.80
N LYS A 171 -12.90 6.56 17.46
CA LYS A 171 -12.78 7.70 16.53
C LYS A 171 -13.37 7.36 15.17
N PHE A 172 -13.10 6.18 14.64
CA PHE A 172 -13.72 5.72 13.39
C PHE A 172 -15.24 5.53 13.52
N GLN A 173 -15.74 5.01 14.64
CA GLN A 173 -17.19 4.93 14.86
C GLN A 173 -17.85 6.31 14.89
N TYR A 174 -17.22 7.29 15.54
CA TYR A 174 -17.71 8.68 15.54
C TYR A 174 -17.70 9.27 14.12
N LEU A 175 -16.63 9.04 13.37
CA LEU A 175 -16.52 9.50 12.00
C LEU A 175 -17.65 8.92 11.12
N LYS A 176 -17.90 7.61 11.22
CA LYS A 176 -19.00 6.95 10.51
C LYS A 176 -20.37 7.50 10.89
N THR A 177 -20.60 7.71 12.19
CA THR A 177 -21.85 8.30 12.68
C THR A 177 -22.04 9.71 12.14
N PHE A 178 -20.98 10.52 12.13
CA PHE A 178 -20.98 11.87 11.56
C PHE A 178 -21.39 11.85 10.08
N TYR A 179 -20.77 10.98 9.28
CA TYR A 179 -21.06 10.92 7.85
C TYR A 179 -22.44 10.33 7.51
N ARG A 180 -23.01 9.52 8.37
CA ARG A 180 -24.37 8.95 8.20
C ARG A 180 -25.50 9.88 8.63
N ALA A 181 -25.20 10.92 9.40
CA ALA A 181 -26.21 11.86 9.87
C ALA A 181 -26.73 12.78 8.74
N ASP A 182 -28.00 12.66 8.37
CA ASP A 182 -28.60 13.42 7.25
C ASP A 182 -28.43 14.94 7.41
N LYS A 183 -28.68 15.47 8.61
CA LYS A 183 -28.48 16.89 8.91
C LYS A 183 -27.04 17.34 8.68
N VAL A 184 -26.05 16.48 8.89
CA VAL A 184 -24.65 16.79 8.65
C VAL A 184 -24.36 16.79 7.16
N ARG A 185 -24.93 15.83 6.42
CA ARG A 185 -24.77 15.74 4.96
C ARG A 185 -25.26 17.00 4.24
N GLU A 186 -26.37 17.57 4.66
CA GLU A 186 -26.89 18.82 4.13
C GLU A 186 -25.95 20.02 4.39
N MET A 187 -25.17 19.98 5.49
CA MET A 187 -24.30 21.07 5.93
C MET A 187 -22.81 20.83 5.69
N TRP A 188 -22.40 19.77 5.00
CA TRP A 188 -20.98 19.44 4.78
C TRP A 188 -20.18 20.60 4.19
N HIS A 189 -20.77 21.31 3.24
CA HIS A 189 -20.15 22.46 2.58
C HIS A 189 -19.88 23.64 3.54
N MET A 190 -20.46 23.65 4.73
CA MET A 190 -20.27 24.71 5.75
C MET A 190 -19.09 24.42 6.68
N TYR A 191 -18.53 23.21 6.65
CA TYR A 191 -17.46 22.80 7.56
C TYR A 191 -16.11 22.77 6.87
N LYS A 192 -15.15 23.49 7.44
CA LYS A 192 -13.74 23.47 7.04
C LYS A 192 -13.01 22.23 7.54
N SER A 193 -13.28 21.84 8.77
CA SER A 193 -12.66 20.68 9.40
C SER A 193 -13.55 20.02 10.45
N VAL A 194 -13.24 18.75 10.72
CA VAL A 194 -13.84 17.94 11.78
C VAL A 194 -12.73 17.45 12.69
N SER A 195 -12.87 17.60 14.00
CA SER A 195 -11.91 17.11 14.97
C SER A 195 -12.48 15.96 15.81
N LEU A 196 -11.74 14.85 15.87
CA LEU A 196 -12.03 13.64 16.64
C LEU A 196 -11.16 13.53 17.90
N LYS A 197 -10.38 14.58 18.22
CA LYS A 197 -9.44 14.60 19.35
C LYS A 197 -10.11 14.62 20.71
N TYR A 198 -11.37 15.07 20.77
CA TYR A 198 -12.06 15.29 22.03
C TYR A 198 -12.89 14.07 22.42
N LYS A 199 -12.83 13.73 23.70
CA LYS A 199 -13.57 12.59 24.24
C LYS A 199 -15.09 12.82 24.14
N ASN A 200 -15.81 11.85 23.58
CA ASN A 200 -17.27 11.81 23.48
C ASN A 200 -17.92 12.96 22.68
N GLN A 201 -17.17 13.64 21.83
CA GLN A 201 -17.74 14.69 20.96
C GLN A 201 -16.98 14.83 19.66
N ILE A 202 -17.67 15.31 18.65
CA ILE A 202 -17.12 15.70 17.37
C ILE A 202 -17.19 17.22 17.31
N VAL A 203 -16.06 17.89 17.08
CA VAL A 203 -15.99 19.35 16.97
C VAL A 203 -15.82 19.72 15.51
N CYS A 204 -16.75 20.52 14.97
CA CYS A 204 -16.69 21.01 13.60
C CYS A 204 -16.29 22.48 13.59
N THR A 205 -15.34 22.82 12.72
CA THR A 205 -14.98 24.22 12.44
C THR A 205 -15.72 24.64 11.16
N LYS A 206 -16.47 25.73 11.22
CA LYS A 206 -17.12 26.32 10.03
C LYS A 206 -16.10 27.05 9.16
N ILE A 207 -16.47 27.24 7.90
CA ILE A 207 -15.73 28.08 6.94
C ILE A 207 -15.84 29.53 7.33
#